data_c697b142aca69fa737657641397df35c
#
_entry.id   c697b142aca69fa737657641397df35c
#
_cell.length_a   1.000
_cell.length_b   1.000
_cell.length_c   1.000
_cell.angle_alpha   90.00
_cell.angle_beta   90.00
_cell.angle_gamma   90.00
#
_symmetry.space_group_name_H-M   'P 1'
#
loop_
_entity.id
_entity.type
_entity.pdbx_description
1 polymer ?
#
loop_
_entity_poly.entity_id
_entity_poly.type
_entity_poly.pdbx_seq_one_letter_code
_entity_poly.pdbx_strand_id
1 'polypeptide(L)'
;MEKIFVTRTSLPPFEEYCAEIRELWDSALITNMGVKHQQLQKELEVLLQGPLTLFVNGHLALEGMLEAMDLPRGGEVITSPFTFVSTTHALVRKGLVPVFCDVLEEDGTLDPEKAEALITERTVAILPIHVYGHPCQVEKLEELSRRHGLKLLYDAAHAFDVQYKDVPLVRYGDASILSFHATKVFSTIEGGAVCYSDKALRQRLEDLTNFGIRDYESCPQVGGNAKMNEFQAAMGLCNLRHWEENRERRKEAALAYREQLSSSVRFLEPRPGTRPNYAYCPVLFSSRAQRDRVHEALGRKDIHCRKYFYPLTSRLECYEGSFKGNTPIAQNLSERVLTLPLSASLSGEDIRRICLSLRENL
;
A
#
# COMPACT_ATOMS: atom_id res chain seq x y z
N MET A 1 -4.42 -24.44 -19.97
CA MET A 1 -5.21 -23.81 -18.89
C MET A 1 -4.86 -22.33 -18.81
N GLU A 2 -5.80 -21.47 -18.43
CA GLU A 2 -5.54 -20.04 -18.30
C GLU A 2 -4.53 -19.77 -17.18
N LYS A 3 -3.65 -18.77 -17.37
CA LYS A 3 -2.67 -18.35 -16.36
C LYS A 3 -3.36 -17.61 -15.23
N ILE A 4 -3.01 -17.95 -14.00
CA ILE A 4 -3.51 -17.29 -12.80
C ILE A 4 -2.37 -16.47 -12.19
N PHE A 5 -2.55 -15.16 -12.09
CA PHE A 5 -1.57 -14.25 -11.50
C PHE A 5 -1.94 -13.89 -10.05
N VAL A 6 -0.94 -13.51 -9.26
CA VAL A 6 -1.12 -13.11 -7.85
C VAL A 6 -2.16 -12.00 -7.70
N THR A 7 -2.22 -11.08 -8.66
CA THR A 7 -3.25 -10.03 -8.76
C THR A 7 -3.71 -9.92 -10.20
N ARG A 8 -4.97 -9.56 -10.38
CA ARG A 8 -5.55 -9.19 -11.68
C ARG A 8 -6.30 -7.88 -11.49
N THR A 9 -6.04 -6.92 -12.35
CA THR A 9 -6.69 -5.62 -12.29
C THR A 9 -8.20 -5.79 -12.46
N SER A 10 -8.98 -5.19 -11.56
CA SER A 10 -10.42 -5.03 -11.77
C SER A 10 -10.61 -3.84 -12.70
N LEU A 11 -11.17 -4.10 -13.86
CA LEU A 11 -11.52 -3.08 -14.84
C LEU A 11 -13.04 -2.89 -14.89
N PRO A 12 -13.54 -1.66 -15.05
CA PRO A 12 -14.96 -1.42 -15.30
C PRO A 12 -15.34 -1.94 -16.70
N PRO A 13 -16.64 -2.03 -17.05
CA PRO A 13 -17.05 -2.25 -18.42
C PRO A 13 -16.42 -1.23 -19.37
N PHE A 14 -15.97 -1.67 -20.54
CA PHE A 14 -15.26 -0.82 -21.50
C PHE A 14 -16.11 0.40 -21.93
N GLU A 15 -17.41 0.17 -22.18
CA GLU A 15 -18.36 1.19 -22.59
C GLU A 15 -18.60 2.25 -21.49
N GLU A 16 -18.53 1.84 -20.20
CA GLU A 16 -18.62 2.75 -19.06
C GLU A 16 -17.43 3.71 -19.04
N TYR A 17 -16.22 3.19 -19.19
CA TYR A 17 -15.05 4.04 -19.27
C TYR A 17 -15.05 4.96 -20.49
N CYS A 18 -15.48 4.46 -21.68
CA CYS A 18 -15.65 5.29 -22.86
C CYS A 18 -16.65 6.43 -22.66
N ALA A 19 -17.75 6.15 -21.97
CA ALA A 19 -18.75 7.18 -21.64
C ALA A 19 -18.17 8.21 -20.66
N GLU A 20 -17.44 7.76 -19.63
CA GLU A 20 -16.84 8.62 -18.60
C GLU A 20 -15.83 9.61 -19.15
N ILE A 21 -15.03 9.21 -20.14
CA ILE A 21 -14.00 10.06 -20.74
C ILE A 21 -14.50 10.92 -21.93
N ARG A 22 -15.70 10.72 -22.43
CA ARG A 22 -16.20 11.37 -23.64
C ARG A 22 -16.14 12.89 -23.59
N GLU A 23 -16.53 13.50 -22.47
CA GLU A 23 -16.51 14.96 -22.30
C GLU A 23 -15.11 15.58 -22.32
N LEU A 24 -14.06 14.76 -22.14
CA LEU A 24 -12.68 15.24 -22.23
C LEU A 24 -12.29 15.62 -23.67
N TRP A 25 -12.97 15.04 -24.68
CA TRP A 25 -12.78 15.41 -26.10
C TRP A 25 -13.38 16.77 -26.42
N ASP A 26 -14.51 17.11 -25.77
CA ASP A 26 -15.17 18.40 -25.97
C ASP A 26 -14.41 19.54 -25.28
N SER A 27 -13.91 19.28 -24.08
CA SER A 27 -13.20 20.28 -23.27
C SER A 27 -11.73 20.42 -23.65
N ALA A 28 -11.08 19.35 -24.18
CA ALA A 28 -9.65 19.21 -24.37
C ALA A 28 -8.79 19.43 -23.10
N LEU A 29 -9.42 19.44 -21.89
CA LEU A 29 -8.75 19.57 -20.60
C LEU A 29 -8.51 18.18 -20.02
N ILE A 30 -7.31 17.64 -20.24
CA ILE A 30 -6.97 16.25 -19.89
C ILE A 30 -5.96 16.13 -18.72
N THR A 31 -5.58 17.23 -18.13
CA THR A 31 -4.65 17.30 -16.98
C THR A 31 -4.88 18.58 -16.17
N ASN A 32 -4.00 18.84 -15.18
CA ASN A 32 -4.03 20.04 -14.34
C ASN A 32 -5.29 20.14 -13.43
N MET A 33 -5.64 19.02 -12.78
CA MET A 33 -6.69 18.96 -11.76
C MET A 33 -8.07 19.40 -12.32
N GLY A 34 -8.43 18.84 -13.48
CA GLY A 34 -9.72 19.10 -14.13
C GLY A 34 -10.91 18.44 -13.43
N VAL A 35 -12.02 18.33 -14.16
CA VAL A 35 -13.33 17.93 -13.58
C VAL A 35 -13.29 16.50 -12.99
N LYS A 36 -12.69 15.53 -13.72
CA LYS A 36 -12.63 14.14 -13.24
C LYS A 36 -11.75 14.01 -12.00
N HIS A 37 -10.60 14.71 -12.01
CA HIS A 37 -9.71 14.75 -10.85
C HIS A 37 -10.43 15.29 -9.61
N GLN A 38 -11.11 16.43 -9.72
CA GLN A 38 -11.84 17.05 -8.62
C GLN A 38 -13.00 16.17 -8.11
N GLN A 39 -13.72 15.54 -9.03
CA GLN A 39 -14.82 14.62 -8.68
C GLN A 39 -14.28 13.40 -7.94
N LEU A 40 -13.23 12.74 -8.45
CA LEU A 40 -12.62 11.58 -7.80
C LEU A 40 -12.09 11.95 -6.40
N GLN A 41 -11.40 13.09 -6.27
CA GLN A 41 -10.91 13.56 -4.98
C GLN A 41 -12.05 13.70 -3.98
N LYS A 42 -13.14 14.35 -4.37
CA LYS A 42 -14.31 14.56 -3.52
C LYS A 42 -14.96 13.22 -3.10
N GLU A 43 -15.15 12.29 -4.02
CA GLU A 43 -15.75 10.99 -3.72
C GLU A 43 -14.86 10.16 -2.77
N LEU A 44 -13.55 10.20 -2.98
CA LEU A 44 -12.59 9.54 -2.08
C LEU A 44 -12.52 10.21 -0.71
N GLU A 45 -12.64 11.54 -0.61
CA GLU A 45 -12.73 12.25 0.68
C GLU A 45 -13.96 11.84 1.49
N VAL A 46 -15.08 11.59 0.81
CA VAL A 46 -16.29 11.06 1.46
C VAL A 46 -16.07 9.62 1.93
N LEU A 47 -15.60 8.74 1.05
CA LEU A 47 -15.39 7.32 1.37
C LEU A 47 -14.38 7.15 2.51
N LEU A 48 -13.27 7.88 2.45
CA LEU A 48 -12.17 7.79 3.40
C LEU A 48 -12.29 8.76 4.60
N GLN A 49 -13.45 9.45 4.70
CA GLN A 49 -13.83 10.32 5.83
C GLN A 49 -12.81 11.42 6.16
N GLY A 50 -12.27 12.10 5.14
CA GLY A 50 -11.40 13.26 5.40
C GLY A 50 -10.53 13.66 4.20
N PRO A 51 -9.72 14.71 4.38
CA PRO A 51 -9.01 15.33 3.28
C PRO A 51 -7.92 14.42 2.70
N LEU A 52 -7.72 14.55 1.39
CA LEU A 52 -6.62 13.93 0.67
C LEU A 52 -6.19 14.79 -0.53
N THR A 53 -5.00 14.52 -1.07
CA THR A 53 -4.49 15.08 -2.32
C THR A 53 -4.07 13.94 -3.24
N LEU A 54 -4.53 13.98 -4.50
CA LEU A 54 -4.25 12.96 -5.51
C LEU A 54 -2.87 13.17 -6.15
N PHE A 55 -2.22 12.06 -6.44
CA PHE A 55 -0.91 11.99 -7.09
C PHE A 55 -0.95 11.04 -8.29
N VAL A 56 -0.05 11.25 -9.26
CA VAL A 56 0.05 10.42 -10.47
C VAL A 56 0.43 8.96 -10.16
N ASN A 57 1.08 8.68 -9.03
CA ASN A 57 1.34 7.33 -8.52
C ASN A 57 1.65 7.34 -7.01
N GLY A 58 1.64 6.14 -6.41
CA GLY A 58 1.87 5.99 -4.96
C GLY A 58 3.29 6.34 -4.51
N HIS A 59 4.31 6.16 -5.36
CA HIS A 59 5.67 6.51 -5.00
C HIS A 59 5.85 8.02 -4.87
N LEU A 60 5.34 8.79 -5.82
CA LEU A 60 5.36 10.25 -5.75
C LEU A 60 4.44 10.80 -4.64
N ALA A 61 3.35 10.09 -4.30
CA ALA A 61 2.56 10.41 -3.11
C ALA A 61 3.41 10.27 -1.83
N LEU A 62 4.20 9.20 -1.73
CA LEU A 62 5.09 8.98 -0.58
C LEU A 62 6.20 10.04 -0.50
N GLU A 63 6.86 10.34 -1.61
CA GLU A 63 7.86 11.43 -1.66
C GLU A 63 7.23 12.79 -1.33
N GLY A 64 6.03 13.08 -1.84
CA GLY A 64 5.28 14.30 -1.56
C GLY A 64 4.87 14.43 -0.09
N MET A 65 4.44 13.32 0.53
CA MET A 65 4.14 13.28 1.96
C MET A 65 5.39 13.60 2.80
N LEU A 66 6.52 12.96 2.51
CA LEU A 66 7.78 13.19 3.23
C LEU A 66 8.27 14.64 3.08
N GLU A 67 8.15 15.22 1.87
CA GLU A 67 8.49 16.63 1.60
C GLU A 67 7.57 17.60 2.37
N ALA A 68 6.26 17.30 2.40
CA ALA A 68 5.29 18.14 3.09
C ALA A 68 5.46 18.16 4.61
N MET A 69 6.14 17.19 5.19
CA MET A 69 6.39 17.10 6.64
C MET A 69 7.62 17.89 7.11
N ASP A 70 8.39 18.52 6.21
CA ASP A 70 9.60 19.30 6.55
C ASP A 70 10.63 18.53 7.40
N LEU A 71 10.78 17.25 7.13
CA LEU A 71 11.72 16.43 7.86
C LEU A 71 13.17 16.86 7.52
N PRO A 72 14.03 17.07 8.53
CA PRO A 72 15.39 17.51 8.28
C PRO A 72 16.20 16.45 7.53
N ARG A 73 17.00 16.88 6.53
CA ARG A 73 17.88 15.97 5.80
C ARG A 73 18.88 15.28 6.75
N GLY A 74 19.09 14.00 6.55
CA GLY A 74 19.89 13.15 7.45
C GLY A 74 19.14 12.69 8.69
N GLY A 75 17.86 13.11 8.87
CA GLY A 75 16.99 12.61 9.93
C GLY A 75 16.72 11.14 9.80
N GLU A 76 16.72 10.42 10.90
CA GLU A 76 16.42 9.00 10.97
C GLU A 76 14.91 8.76 10.96
N VAL A 77 14.47 7.81 10.11
CA VAL A 77 13.06 7.38 10.04
C VAL A 77 12.98 5.90 10.34
N ILE A 78 12.30 5.56 11.42
CA ILE A 78 12.10 4.16 11.82
C ILE A 78 11.03 3.55 10.92
N THR A 79 11.37 2.46 10.21
CA THR A 79 10.47 1.77 9.29
C THR A 79 10.74 0.26 9.27
N SER A 80 9.93 -0.53 8.58
CA SER A 80 10.16 -1.96 8.43
C SER A 80 10.82 -2.29 7.09
N PRO A 81 11.76 -3.25 7.04
CA PRO A 81 12.28 -3.76 5.76
C PRO A 81 11.32 -4.74 5.08
N PHE A 82 10.26 -5.19 5.75
CA PHE A 82 9.25 -6.11 5.24
C PHE A 82 8.17 -5.36 4.47
N THR A 83 8.57 -4.77 3.35
CA THR A 83 7.75 -3.89 2.50
C THR A 83 8.21 -3.95 1.05
N PHE A 84 7.46 -3.27 0.16
CA PHE A 84 7.90 -3.00 -1.20
C PHE A 84 9.01 -1.94 -1.22
N VAL A 85 9.89 -2.01 -2.21
CA VAL A 85 11.09 -1.14 -2.33
C VAL A 85 10.78 0.36 -2.27
N SER A 86 9.58 0.76 -2.69
CA SER A 86 9.15 2.15 -2.75
C SER A 86 9.30 2.89 -1.41
N THR A 87 8.96 2.23 -0.29
CA THR A 87 9.05 2.83 1.04
C THR A 87 10.48 3.25 1.38
N THR A 88 11.44 2.33 1.21
CA THR A 88 12.85 2.62 1.49
C THR A 88 13.43 3.60 0.47
N HIS A 89 13.09 3.44 -0.82
CA HIS A 89 13.58 4.33 -1.87
C HIS A 89 13.15 5.78 -1.66
N ALA A 90 11.90 6.02 -1.28
CA ALA A 90 11.41 7.38 -1.03
C ALA A 90 12.17 8.06 0.11
N LEU A 91 12.43 7.35 1.22
CA LEU A 91 13.24 7.89 2.32
C LEU A 91 14.64 8.31 1.84
N VAL A 92 15.34 7.41 1.15
CA VAL A 92 16.71 7.67 0.66
C VAL A 92 16.72 8.80 -0.37
N ARG A 93 15.78 8.84 -1.31
CA ARG A 93 15.69 9.90 -2.32
C ARG A 93 15.41 11.28 -1.69
N LYS A 94 14.71 11.32 -0.55
CA LYS A 94 14.47 12.53 0.23
C LYS A 94 15.64 12.91 1.17
N GLY A 95 16.71 12.11 1.16
CA GLY A 95 17.89 12.34 1.99
C GLY A 95 17.66 12.03 3.46
N LEU A 96 16.67 11.17 3.76
CA LEU A 96 16.39 10.62 5.09
C LEU A 96 17.15 9.29 5.26
N VAL A 97 17.36 8.90 6.50
CA VAL A 97 18.10 7.68 6.86
C VAL A 97 17.11 6.62 7.37
N PRO A 98 16.84 5.54 6.62
CA PRO A 98 16.03 4.44 7.10
C PRO A 98 16.71 3.74 8.29
N VAL A 99 15.95 3.54 9.38
CA VAL A 99 16.32 2.71 10.52
C VAL A 99 15.36 1.53 10.55
N PHE A 100 15.88 0.34 10.24
CA PHE A 100 15.02 -0.83 10.10
C PHE A 100 14.65 -1.43 11.46
N CYS A 101 13.36 -1.41 11.75
CA CYS A 101 12.72 -2.04 12.89
C CYS A 101 12.16 -3.41 12.49
N ASP A 102 12.21 -4.35 13.42
CA ASP A 102 11.60 -5.67 13.24
C ASP A 102 10.07 -5.60 13.30
N VAL A 103 9.42 -6.71 13.00
CA VAL A 103 7.97 -6.80 12.89
C VAL A 103 7.39 -7.77 13.92
N LEU A 104 6.08 -7.72 14.09
CA LEU A 104 5.30 -8.71 14.83
C LEU A 104 5.15 -9.98 13.98
N GLU A 105 5.32 -11.14 14.60
CA GLU A 105 5.23 -12.43 13.90
C GLU A 105 3.79 -12.76 13.49
N GLU A 106 2.82 -12.21 14.18
CA GLU A 106 1.39 -12.48 14.00
C GLU A 106 0.86 -11.94 12.68
N ASP A 107 1.22 -10.70 12.33
CA ASP A 107 0.62 -9.96 11.22
C ASP A 107 1.63 -9.30 10.27
N GLY A 108 2.94 -9.34 10.62
CA GLY A 108 4.03 -8.76 9.81
C GLY A 108 4.12 -7.24 9.90
N THR A 109 3.35 -6.57 10.76
CA THR A 109 3.41 -5.12 10.96
C THR A 109 4.56 -4.74 11.90
N LEU A 110 5.01 -3.48 11.85
CA LEU A 110 6.10 -2.97 12.68
C LEU A 110 5.80 -3.15 14.18
N ASP A 111 6.79 -3.64 14.94
CA ASP A 111 6.73 -3.83 16.40
C ASP A 111 6.99 -2.50 17.13
N PRO A 112 5.99 -1.90 17.82
CA PRO A 112 6.16 -0.62 18.48
C PRO A 112 7.18 -0.64 19.64
N GLU A 113 7.34 -1.77 20.34
CA GLU A 113 8.28 -1.89 21.46
C GLU A 113 9.73 -1.89 20.95
N LYS A 114 9.97 -2.58 19.82
CA LYS A 114 11.27 -2.53 19.15
C LYS A 114 11.52 -1.18 18.49
N ALA A 115 10.47 -0.52 17.97
CA ALA A 115 10.60 0.82 17.42
C ALA A 115 11.04 1.83 18.47
N GLU A 116 10.47 1.77 19.69
CA GLU A 116 10.88 2.63 20.80
C GLU A 116 12.37 2.48 21.15
N ALA A 117 12.87 1.26 21.17
CA ALA A 117 14.28 0.97 21.46
C ALA A 117 15.26 1.49 20.39
N LEU A 118 14.77 1.86 19.19
CA LEU A 118 15.58 2.40 18.08
C LEU A 118 15.59 3.94 18.04
N ILE A 119 14.80 4.61 18.88
CA ILE A 119 14.71 6.06 18.90
C ILE A 119 16.03 6.67 19.39
N THR A 120 16.55 7.62 18.63
CA THR A 120 17.73 8.43 18.95
C THR A 120 17.39 9.92 18.85
N GLU A 121 18.34 10.80 19.22
CA GLU A 121 18.19 12.25 19.05
C GLU A 121 18.06 12.67 17.56
N ARG A 122 18.42 11.79 16.62
CA ARG A 122 18.29 12.04 15.19
C ARG A 122 16.98 11.52 14.61
N THR A 123 16.21 10.76 15.36
CA THR A 123 14.93 10.20 14.90
C THR A 123 13.91 11.34 14.74
N VAL A 124 13.33 11.45 13.57
CA VAL A 124 12.39 12.51 13.20
C VAL A 124 10.99 12.00 12.90
N ALA A 125 10.86 10.73 12.52
CA ALA A 125 9.58 10.12 12.19
C ALA A 125 9.59 8.59 12.38
N ILE A 126 8.39 8.03 12.50
CA ILE A 126 8.12 6.59 12.35
C ILE A 126 7.26 6.43 11.09
N LEU A 127 7.67 5.55 10.17
CA LEU A 127 6.96 5.22 8.93
C LEU A 127 6.65 3.72 8.90
N PRO A 128 5.63 3.26 9.64
CA PRO A 128 5.19 1.87 9.60
C PRO A 128 4.37 1.59 8.33
N ILE A 129 4.30 0.33 7.95
CA ILE A 129 3.58 -0.13 6.77
C ILE A 129 2.36 -0.94 7.21
N HIS A 130 1.19 -0.61 6.71
CA HIS A 130 0.00 -1.44 6.82
C HIS A 130 0.09 -2.59 5.81
N VAL A 131 1.10 -3.48 6.03
CA VAL A 131 1.42 -4.57 5.10
C VAL A 131 0.21 -5.46 4.88
N TYR A 132 -0.07 -5.82 3.62
CA TYR A 132 -1.26 -6.59 3.20
C TYR A 132 -2.62 -5.92 3.50
N GLY A 133 -2.63 -4.69 4.00
CA GLY A 133 -3.81 -4.02 4.54
C GLY A 133 -4.07 -4.33 6.02
N HIS A 134 -3.12 -4.95 6.70
CA HIS A 134 -3.22 -5.23 8.14
C HIS A 134 -2.91 -3.95 8.95
N PRO A 135 -3.79 -3.55 9.87
CA PRO A 135 -3.53 -2.41 10.73
C PRO A 135 -2.30 -2.65 11.62
N CYS A 136 -1.36 -1.71 11.63
CA CYS A 136 -0.33 -1.64 12.68
C CYS A 136 -0.98 -1.49 14.07
N GLN A 137 -0.21 -1.56 15.15
CA GLN A 137 -0.69 -1.21 16.49
C GLN A 137 -0.81 0.32 16.62
N VAL A 138 -1.81 0.90 15.91
CA VAL A 138 -1.91 2.34 15.68
C VAL A 138 -1.95 3.14 16.97
N GLU A 139 -2.67 2.68 18.00
CA GLU A 139 -2.76 3.38 19.27
C GLU A 139 -1.41 3.43 19.99
N LYS A 140 -0.65 2.32 20.01
CA LYS A 140 0.69 2.29 20.60
C LYS A 140 1.67 3.19 19.85
N LEU A 141 1.57 3.21 18.52
CA LEU A 141 2.43 4.05 17.68
C LEU A 141 2.10 5.53 17.82
N GLU A 142 0.83 5.90 17.94
CA GLU A 142 0.41 7.28 18.23
C GLU A 142 0.90 7.74 19.62
N GLU A 143 0.78 6.89 20.64
CA GLU A 143 1.32 7.20 21.96
C GLU A 143 2.85 7.37 21.90
N LEU A 144 3.54 6.46 21.24
CA LEU A 144 4.99 6.50 21.08
C LEU A 144 5.45 7.79 20.39
N SER A 145 4.85 8.11 19.22
CA SER A 145 5.20 9.32 18.47
C SER A 145 4.95 10.60 19.26
N ARG A 146 3.83 10.66 19.99
CA ARG A 146 3.48 11.80 20.84
C ARG A 146 4.47 11.97 22.00
N ARG A 147 4.88 10.88 22.67
CA ARG A 147 5.85 10.93 23.77
C ARG A 147 7.22 11.47 23.36
N HIS A 148 7.64 11.14 22.12
CA HIS A 148 8.95 11.51 21.61
C HIS A 148 8.94 12.69 20.65
N GLY A 149 7.76 13.30 20.39
CA GLY A 149 7.64 14.43 19.46
C GLY A 149 7.95 14.09 18.00
N LEU A 150 7.72 12.83 17.60
CA LEU A 150 8.02 12.31 16.28
C LEU A 150 6.80 12.44 15.34
N LYS A 151 7.04 12.59 14.04
CA LYS A 151 5.98 12.43 13.04
C LYS A 151 5.62 10.95 12.88
N LEU A 152 4.32 10.65 12.80
CA LEU A 152 3.81 9.32 12.52
C LEU A 152 3.16 9.29 11.14
N LEU A 153 3.84 8.65 10.19
CA LEU A 153 3.44 8.58 8.79
C LEU A 153 3.22 7.13 8.41
N TYR A 154 2.19 6.83 7.62
CA TYR A 154 1.92 5.45 7.23
C TYR A 154 2.09 5.21 5.74
N ASP A 155 2.80 4.13 5.39
CA ASP A 155 2.65 3.52 4.07
C ASP A 155 1.40 2.62 4.12
N ALA A 156 0.29 3.15 3.62
CA ALA A 156 -1.00 2.48 3.53
C ALA A 156 -1.31 2.02 2.09
N ALA A 157 -0.27 1.79 1.24
CA ALA A 157 -0.44 1.40 -0.16
C ALA A 157 -1.31 0.14 -0.37
N HIS A 158 -1.53 -0.65 0.66
CA HIS A 158 -2.35 -1.86 0.66
C HIS A 158 -3.71 -1.69 1.38
N ALA A 159 -3.96 -0.53 1.96
CA ALA A 159 -5.03 -0.33 2.93
C ALA A 159 -6.19 0.55 2.42
N PHE A 160 -6.41 0.61 1.09
CA PHE A 160 -7.57 1.30 0.53
C PHE A 160 -8.86 0.77 1.17
N ASP A 161 -9.69 1.66 1.73
CA ASP A 161 -10.96 1.38 2.42
C ASP A 161 -10.88 0.30 3.53
N VAL A 162 -9.72 0.07 4.11
CA VAL A 162 -9.60 -0.71 5.35
C VAL A 162 -10.04 0.16 6.51
N GLN A 163 -10.88 -0.42 7.39
CA GLN A 163 -11.27 0.22 8.64
C GLN A 163 -10.72 -0.59 9.84
N TYR A 164 -10.33 0.11 10.87
CA TYR A 164 -9.97 -0.48 12.13
C TYR A 164 -10.75 0.23 13.25
N LYS A 165 -11.54 -0.53 14.04
CA LYS A 165 -12.46 0.02 15.03
C LYS A 165 -13.38 1.10 14.45
N ASP A 166 -13.95 0.83 13.27
CA ASP A 166 -14.85 1.69 12.50
C ASP A 166 -14.25 3.04 12.02
N VAL A 167 -12.94 3.21 12.15
CA VAL A 167 -12.19 4.37 11.61
C VAL A 167 -11.42 3.94 10.37
N PRO A 168 -11.49 4.69 9.23
CA PRO A 168 -10.65 4.42 8.08
C PRO A 168 -9.17 4.44 8.46
N LEU A 169 -8.45 3.37 8.09
CA LEU A 169 -7.07 3.17 8.55
C LEU A 169 -6.11 4.30 8.17
N VAL A 170 -6.40 4.99 7.08
CA VAL A 170 -5.66 6.16 6.60
C VAL A 170 -5.85 7.43 7.44
N ARG A 171 -6.68 7.40 8.50
CA ARG A 171 -6.94 8.54 9.40
C ARG A 171 -6.10 8.52 10.68
N TYR A 172 -5.36 7.44 10.91
CA TYR A 172 -4.41 7.37 12.00
C TYR A 172 -3.09 8.06 11.63
N GLY A 173 -2.43 8.66 12.63
CA GLY A 173 -1.18 9.42 12.46
C GLY A 173 -1.33 10.79 11.80
N ASP A 174 -0.20 11.41 11.45
CA ASP A 174 -0.16 12.72 10.80
C ASP A 174 -0.60 12.65 9.33
N ALA A 175 -0.15 11.63 8.60
CA ALA A 175 -0.52 11.37 7.21
C ALA A 175 -0.28 9.92 6.80
N SER A 176 -0.98 9.50 5.73
CA SER A 176 -0.86 8.17 5.13
C SER A 176 -0.84 8.26 3.61
N ILE A 177 -0.11 7.37 2.94
CA ILE A 177 -0.19 7.28 1.48
C ILE A 177 -1.02 6.09 1.03
N LEU A 178 -1.72 6.26 -0.08
CA LEU A 178 -2.37 5.19 -0.82
C LEU A 178 -1.74 5.03 -2.19
N SER A 179 -1.76 3.80 -2.71
CA SER A 179 -1.38 3.49 -4.08
C SER A 179 -2.59 2.97 -4.84
N PHE A 180 -2.82 3.55 -6.02
CA PHE A 180 -3.88 3.17 -6.95
C PHE A 180 -3.30 2.56 -8.24
N HIS A 181 -2.10 1.97 -8.13
CA HIS A 181 -1.49 1.21 -9.22
C HIS A 181 -2.41 0.05 -9.65
N ALA A 182 -2.37 -0.33 -10.93
CA ALA A 182 -3.22 -1.36 -11.53
C ALA A 182 -3.30 -2.70 -10.77
N THR A 183 -2.28 -3.06 -10.01
CA THR A 183 -2.25 -4.29 -9.19
C THR A 183 -2.98 -4.17 -7.85
N LYS A 184 -3.39 -2.97 -7.44
CA LYS A 184 -4.08 -2.73 -6.17
C LYS A 184 -5.56 -3.08 -6.27
N VAL A 185 -6.20 -3.21 -5.10
CA VAL A 185 -7.64 -3.55 -5.01
C VAL A 185 -8.55 -2.50 -5.64
N PHE A 186 -8.15 -1.24 -5.52
CA PHE A 186 -8.71 -0.08 -6.21
C PHE A 186 -7.60 0.54 -7.06
N SER A 187 -7.87 0.87 -8.30
CA SER A 187 -6.86 1.41 -9.20
C SER A 187 -7.38 2.54 -10.09
N THR A 188 -6.45 3.41 -10.47
CA THR A 188 -6.63 4.47 -11.46
C THR A 188 -5.66 4.28 -12.64
N ILE A 189 -5.36 3.02 -13.01
CA ILE A 189 -4.28 2.60 -13.90
C ILE A 189 -2.93 2.77 -13.19
N GLU A 190 -2.47 3.98 -13.06
CA GLU A 190 -1.48 4.49 -12.12
C GLU A 190 -2.13 5.58 -11.29
N GLY A 191 -1.76 5.69 -10.01
CA GLY A 191 -2.26 6.73 -9.13
C GLY A 191 -1.83 6.52 -7.69
N GLY A 192 -2.11 7.52 -6.89
CA GLY A 192 -1.90 7.52 -5.45
C GLY A 192 -2.58 8.68 -4.77
N ALA A 193 -2.55 8.70 -3.46
CA ALA A 193 -3.03 9.82 -2.66
C ALA A 193 -2.21 9.96 -1.39
N VAL A 194 -2.12 11.18 -0.88
CA VAL A 194 -1.76 11.47 0.51
C VAL A 194 -3.03 11.81 1.25
N CYS A 195 -3.36 11.03 2.29
CA CYS A 195 -4.42 11.30 3.25
C CYS A 195 -3.81 11.96 4.49
N TYR A 196 -4.43 12.97 5.05
CA TYR A 196 -3.91 13.74 6.19
C TYR A 196 -5.02 14.26 7.08
N SER A 197 -4.68 14.63 8.33
CA SER A 197 -5.63 15.21 9.29
C SER A 197 -5.55 16.74 9.29
N ASP A 198 -4.35 17.30 9.15
CA ASP A 198 -4.14 18.75 9.11
C ASP A 198 -4.47 19.31 7.73
N LYS A 199 -5.56 20.07 7.65
CA LYS A 199 -6.02 20.72 6.40
C LYS A 199 -5.02 21.73 5.82
N ALA A 200 -4.08 22.24 6.63
CA ALA A 200 -3.03 23.13 6.16
C ALA A 200 -2.07 22.46 5.16
N LEU A 201 -1.98 21.12 5.20
CA LEU A 201 -1.17 20.35 4.26
C LEU A 201 -1.74 20.36 2.82
N ARG A 202 -3.03 20.65 2.63
CA ARG A 202 -3.66 20.60 1.30
C ARG A 202 -2.91 21.45 0.28
N GLN A 203 -2.82 22.73 0.54
CA GLN A 203 -2.20 23.66 -0.41
C GLN A 203 -0.73 23.29 -0.69
N ARG A 204 -0.02 22.89 0.35
CA ARG A 204 1.38 22.49 0.22
C ARG A 204 1.54 21.26 -0.67
N LEU A 205 0.71 20.23 -0.48
CA LEU A 205 0.73 19.02 -1.29
C LEU A 205 0.29 19.29 -2.75
N GLU A 206 -0.71 20.14 -2.96
CA GLU A 206 -1.15 20.58 -4.29
C GLU A 206 -0.03 21.32 -5.03
N ASP A 207 0.63 22.28 -4.38
CA ASP A 207 1.79 22.99 -4.93
C ASP A 207 2.90 21.98 -5.32
N LEU A 208 3.21 21.01 -4.43
CA LEU A 208 4.23 19.98 -4.68
C LEU A 208 3.93 19.12 -5.91
N THR A 209 2.65 18.85 -6.19
CA THR A 209 2.27 18.08 -7.39
C THR A 209 2.45 18.87 -8.68
N ASN A 210 2.49 20.22 -8.61
CA ASN A 210 2.52 21.12 -9.76
C ASN A 210 3.75 22.04 -9.73
N PHE A 211 4.95 21.49 -9.65
CA PHE A 211 6.22 22.21 -9.69
C PHE A 211 6.41 23.27 -8.59
N GLY A 212 5.58 23.28 -7.54
CA GLY A 212 5.55 24.32 -6.52
C GLY A 212 4.80 25.60 -6.97
N ILE A 213 4.19 25.58 -8.15
CA ILE A 213 3.46 26.72 -8.72
C ILE A 213 2.09 26.81 -8.06
N ARG A 214 1.81 27.97 -7.44
CA ARG A 214 0.51 28.32 -6.86
C ARG A 214 -0.36 29.12 -7.81
N ASP A 215 0.26 30.05 -8.52
CA ASP A 215 -0.37 30.86 -9.56
C ASP A 215 0.68 31.33 -10.59
N TYR A 216 0.29 32.18 -11.54
CA TYR A 216 1.16 32.64 -12.64
C TYR A 216 2.41 33.41 -12.18
N GLU A 217 2.42 33.97 -10.97
CA GLU A 217 3.49 34.84 -10.47
C GLU A 217 4.13 34.26 -9.18
N SER A 218 3.58 33.16 -8.63
CA SER A 218 3.99 32.61 -7.34
C SER A 218 4.42 31.15 -7.42
N CYS A 219 5.65 30.88 -6.98
CA CYS A 219 6.22 29.56 -6.82
C CYS A 219 6.89 29.44 -5.44
N PRO A 220 6.12 29.24 -4.35
CA PRO A 220 6.64 29.35 -2.98
C PRO A 220 7.53 28.19 -2.54
N GLN A 221 7.56 27.09 -3.29
CA GLN A 221 8.37 25.92 -2.94
C GLN A 221 8.84 25.16 -4.19
N VAL A 222 9.86 24.31 -4.02
CA VAL A 222 10.30 23.41 -5.08
C VAL A 222 9.35 22.22 -5.12
N GLY A 223 8.73 21.97 -6.27
CA GLY A 223 7.84 20.82 -6.49
C GLY A 223 8.23 20.04 -7.73
N GLY A 224 7.44 19.00 -8.04
CA GLY A 224 7.60 18.15 -9.22
C GLY A 224 6.34 18.12 -10.08
N ASN A 225 6.36 17.32 -11.14
CA ASN A 225 5.16 17.02 -11.91
C ASN A 225 4.59 15.68 -11.44
N ALA A 226 3.66 15.75 -10.50
CA ALA A 226 3.07 14.58 -9.87
C ALA A 226 1.52 14.57 -9.94
N LYS A 227 0.94 15.42 -10.77
CA LYS A 227 -0.50 15.54 -10.94
C LYS A 227 -1.10 14.27 -11.58
N MET A 228 -2.17 13.75 -10.99
CA MET A 228 -3.01 12.75 -11.65
C MET A 228 -3.75 13.42 -12.82
N ASN A 229 -3.76 12.78 -13.99
CA ASN A 229 -4.47 13.28 -15.16
C ASN A 229 -5.94 12.81 -15.16
N GLU A 230 -6.75 13.39 -16.07
CA GLU A 230 -8.19 13.14 -16.16
C GLU A 230 -8.54 11.70 -16.54
N PHE A 231 -7.74 11.03 -17.37
CA PHE A 231 -7.96 9.64 -17.75
C PHE A 231 -7.76 8.68 -16.57
N GLN A 232 -6.75 8.93 -15.75
CA GLN A 232 -6.54 8.18 -14.52
C GLN A 232 -7.70 8.41 -13.54
N ALA A 233 -8.13 9.66 -13.38
CA ALA A 233 -9.23 10.02 -12.50
C ALA A 233 -10.56 9.40 -12.97
N ALA A 234 -10.85 9.44 -14.27
CA ALA A 234 -12.03 8.79 -14.86
C ALA A 234 -12.04 7.28 -14.62
N MET A 235 -10.90 6.60 -14.77
CA MET A 235 -10.77 5.17 -14.41
C MET A 235 -11.08 4.94 -12.94
N GLY A 236 -10.60 5.83 -12.07
CA GLY A 236 -10.89 5.79 -10.64
C GLY A 236 -12.38 5.91 -10.34
N LEU A 237 -13.07 6.85 -10.96
CA LEU A 237 -14.53 7.03 -10.82
C LEU A 237 -15.31 5.78 -11.22
N CYS A 238 -14.97 5.19 -12.38
CA CYS A 238 -15.59 3.94 -12.81
C CYS A 238 -15.31 2.80 -11.82
N ASN A 239 -14.05 2.60 -11.42
CA ASN A 239 -13.69 1.54 -10.47
C ASN A 239 -14.32 1.73 -9.08
N LEU A 240 -14.58 2.97 -8.66
CA LEU A 240 -15.20 3.27 -7.37
C LEU A 240 -16.67 2.80 -7.33
N ARG A 241 -17.40 2.92 -8.45
CA ARG A 241 -18.76 2.40 -8.57
C ARG A 241 -18.86 0.90 -8.38
N HIS A 242 -17.81 0.15 -8.75
CA HIS A 242 -17.74 -1.31 -8.64
C HIS A 242 -16.96 -1.79 -7.41
N TRP A 243 -16.51 -0.87 -6.55
CA TRP A 243 -15.61 -1.21 -5.45
C TRP A 243 -16.21 -2.20 -4.47
N GLU A 244 -17.44 -1.97 -4.01
CA GLU A 244 -18.07 -2.84 -3.00
C GLU A 244 -18.29 -4.26 -3.51
N GLU A 245 -18.74 -4.42 -4.76
CA GLU A 245 -18.88 -5.73 -5.40
C GLU A 245 -17.52 -6.44 -5.52
N ASN A 246 -16.50 -5.73 -5.97
CA ASN A 246 -15.16 -6.27 -6.09
C ASN A 246 -14.59 -6.70 -4.72
N ARG A 247 -14.85 -5.95 -3.67
CA ARG A 247 -14.43 -6.28 -2.30
C ARG A 247 -15.13 -7.55 -1.80
N GLU A 248 -16.43 -7.69 -2.03
CA GLU A 248 -17.19 -8.88 -1.59
C GLU A 248 -16.71 -10.14 -2.33
N ARG A 249 -16.49 -10.08 -3.64
CA ARG A 249 -15.93 -11.19 -4.41
C ARG A 249 -14.53 -11.60 -3.91
N ARG A 250 -13.67 -10.66 -3.53
CA ARG A 250 -12.37 -10.94 -2.91
C ARG A 250 -12.51 -11.60 -1.55
N LYS A 251 -13.49 -11.17 -0.77
CA LYS A 251 -13.82 -11.80 0.52
C LYS A 251 -14.22 -13.26 0.35
N GLU A 252 -15.14 -13.55 -0.58
CA GLU A 252 -15.56 -14.92 -0.88
C GLU A 252 -14.34 -15.80 -1.25
N ALA A 253 -13.46 -15.31 -2.13
CA ALA A 253 -12.25 -16.03 -2.51
C ALA A 253 -11.30 -16.25 -1.32
N ALA A 254 -11.10 -15.23 -0.46
CA ALA A 254 -10.27 -15.36 0.73
C ALA A 254 -10.83 -16.35 1.75
N LEU A 255 -12.15 -16.38 1.94
CA LEU A 255 -12.81 -17.35 2.82
C LEU A 255 -12.70 -18.78 2.27
N ALA A 256 -12.86 -18.95 0.96
CA ALA A 256 -12.70 -20.26 0.31
C ALA A 256 -11.26 -20.81 0.43
N TYR A 257 -10.23 -19.96 0.42
CA TYR A 257 -8.87 -20.37 0.74
C TYR A 257 -8.73 -20.84 2.19
N ARG A 258 -9.30 -20.09 3.14
CA ARG A 258 -9.24 -20.46 4.57
C ARG A 258 -9.91 -21.81 4.82
N GLU A 259 -11.10 -22.02 4.27
CA GLU A 259 -11.82 -23.28 4.38
C GLU A 259 -10.98 -24.47 3.90
N GLN A 260 -10.27 -24.31 2.79
CA GLN A 260 -9.51 -25.40 2.18
C GLN A 260 -8.09 -25.59 2.69
N LEU A 261 -7.45 -24.55 3.25
CA LEU A 261 -6.02 -24.56 3.56
C LEU A 261 -5.66 -24.33 5.03
N SER A 262 -6.62 -23.99 5.93
CA SER A 262 -6.32 -23.65 7.33
C SER A 262 -5.64 -24.79 8.13
N SER A 263 -5.86 -26.04 7.73
CA SER A 263 -5.17 -27.20 8.31
C SER A 263 -3.78 -27.47 7.73
N SER A 264 -3.41 -26.78 6.65
CA SER A 264 -2.22 -27.05 5.84
C SER A 264 -1.15 -25.95 5.93
N VAL A 265 -1.56 -24.69 6.05
CA VAL A 265 -0.68 -23.53 6.15
C VAL A 265 -1.22 -22.52 7.16
N ARG A 266 -0.33 -21.70 7.74
CA ARG A 266 -0.72 -20.58 8.59
C ARG A 266 -1.00 -19.35 7.70
N PHE A 267 -2.16 -18.74 7.88
CA PHE A 267 -2.44 -17.42 7.29
C PHE A 267 -1.86 -16.31 8.18
N LEU A 268 -1.35 -15.25 7.57
CA LEU A 268 -1.16 -13.99 8.29
C LEU A 268 -2.50 -13.26 8.28
N GLU A 269 -3.00 -12.95 9.47
CA GLU A 269 -4.34 -12.38 9.64
C GLU A 269 -4.26 -10.94 10.17
N PRO A 270 -5.18 -10.06 9.73
CA PRO A 270 -5.31 -8.75 10.35
C PRO A 270 -5.80 -8.90 11.81
N ARG A 271 -5.43 -7.95 12.65
CA ARG A 271 -5.88 -7.93 14.05
C ARG A 271 -7.40 -7.80 14.18
N PRO A 272 -7.98 -8.28 15.31
CA PRO A 272 -9.40 -8.12 15.59
C PRO A 272 -9.87 -6.66 15.53
N GLY A 273 -11.11 -6.44 15.09
CA GLY A 273 -11.67 -5.10 14.87
C GLY A 273 -11.36 -4.50 13.50
N THR A 274 -10.74 -5.29 12.60
CA THR A 274 -10.46 -4.86 11.23
C THR A 274 -11.62 -5.23 10.29
N ARG A 275 -12.09 -4.26 9.49
CA ARG A 275 -12.85 -4.49 8.26
C ARG A 275 -11.87 -4.50 7.08
N PRO A 276 -11.44 -5.67 6.58
CA PRO A 276 -10.39 -5.77 5.56
C PRO A 276 -10.93 -5.48 4.17
N ASN A 277 -10.01 -5.11 3.26
CA ASN A 277 -10.26 -4.97 1.83
C ASN A 277 -9.88 -6.20 1.01
N TYR A 278 -9.35 -7.23 1.66
CA TYR A 278 -8.89 -8.47 1.02
C TYR A 278 -7.88 -8.21 -0.12
N ALA A 279 -6.91 -7.35 0.14
CA ALA A 279 -5.90 -6.99 -0.86
C ALA A 279 -5.02 -8.18 -1.23
N TYR A 280 -4.63 -8.99 -0.24
CA TYR A 280 -3.70 -10.09 -0.38
C TYR A 280 -4.13 -11.31 0.44
N CYS A 281 -3.59 -12.47 0.06
CA CYS A 281 -3.75 -13.73 0.78
C CYS A 281 -2.36 -14.30 1.14
N PRO A 282 -1.68 -13.73 2.17
CA PRO A 282 -0.37 -14.21 2.60
C PRO A 282 -0.49 -15.47 3.43
N VAL A 283 0.27 -16.51 3.07
CA VAL A 283 0.40 -17.75 3.82
C VAL A 283 1.85 -18.03 4.18
N LEU A 284 2.07 -18.64 5.34
CA LEU A 284 3.37 -19.01 5.84
C LEU A 284 3.58 -20.53 5.80
N PHE A 285 4.74 -20.92 5.29
CA PHE A 285 5.21 -22.30 5.28
C PHE A 285 6.14 -22.58 6.47
N SER A 286 6.40 -23.85 6.74
CA SER A 286 7.29 -24.28 7.83
C SER A 286 8.74 -23.87 7.60
N SER A 287 9.18 -23.76 6.33
CA SER A 287 10.54 -23.40 5.95
C SER A 287 10.59 -22.72 4.58
N ARG A 288 11.71 -22.04 4.32
CA ARG A 288 12.03 -21.48 3.00
C ARG A 288 12.03 -22.57 1.91
N ALA A 289 12.60 -23.74 2.20
CA ALA A 289 12.67 -24.83 1.24
C ALA A 289 11.26 -25.33 0.84
N GLN A 290 10.34 -25.44 1.79
CA GLN A 290 8.94 -25.80 1.51
C GLN A 290 8.25 -24.70 0.68
N ARG A 291 8.39 -23.42 1.07
CA ARG A 291 7.86 -22.28 0.34
C ARG A 291 8.34 -22.26 -1.13
N ASP A 292 9.63 -22.46 -1.34
CA ASP A 292 10.22 -22.41 -2.69
C ASP A 292 9.77 -23.60 -3.53
N ARG A 293 9.71 -24.82 -2.98
CA ARG A 293 9.15 -26.00 -3.64
C ARG A 293 7.70 -25.77 -4.10
N VAL A 294 6.86 -25.27 -3.21
CA VAL A 294 5.44 -24.98 -3.53
C VAL A 294 5.35 -23.89 -4.59
N HIS A 295 6.12 -22.82 -4.46
CA HIS A 295 6.14 -21.71 -5.44
C HIS A 295 6.50 -22.21 -6.85
N GLU A 296 7.54 -23.05 -6.98
CA GLU A 296 7.94 -23.64 -8.25
C GLU A 296 6.89 -24.60 -8.82
N ALA A 297 6.31 -25.44 -7.97
CA ALA A 297 5.27 -26.37 -8.38
C ALA A 297 4.02 -25.68 -8.90
N LEU A 298 3.57 -24.61 -8.23
CA LEU A 298 2.48 -23.76 -8.69
C LEU A 298 2.83 -23.10 -10.03
N GLY A 299 4.04 -22.57 -10.17
CA GLY A 299 4.52 -21.95 -11.41
C GLY A 299 4.49 -22.91 -12.60
N ARG A 300 4.87 -24.19 -12.42
CA ARG A 300 4.75 -25.24 -13.46
C ARG A 300 3.30 -25.52 -13.91
N LYS A 301 2.34 -25.14 -13.09
CA LYS A 301 0.89 -25.25 -13.40
C LYS A 301 0.27 -23.91 -13.82
N ASP A 302 1.09 -22.95 -14.27
CA ASP A 302 0.65 -21.59 -14.64
C ASP A 302 -0.06 -20.80 -13.52
N ILE A 303 0.29 -21.09 -12.25
CA ILE A 303 -0.20 -20.36 -11.07
C ILE A 303 0.94 -19.51 -10.51
N HIS A 304 0.87 -18.19 -10.71
CA HIS A 304 1.97 -17.27 -10.42
C HIS A 304 1.73 -16.54 -9.08
N CYS A 305 2.24 -17.13 -8.01
CA CYS A 305 2.31 -16.51 -6.69
C CYS A 305 3.48 -15.54 -6.56
N ARG A 306 3.48 -14.72 -5.50
CA ARG A 306 4.58 -13.79 -5.19
C ARG A 306 5.11 -13.99 -3.77
N LYS A 307 6.43 -13.89 -3.63
CA LYS A 307 7.12 -13.91 -2.33
C LYS A 307 7.12 -12.49 -1.74
N TYR A 308 5.96 -11.98 -1.35
CA TYR A 308 5.81 -10.63 -0.83
C TYR A 308 5.95 -10.66 0.71
N PHE A 309 7.05 -10.17 1.28
CA PHE A 309 8.14 -9.45 0.59
C PHE A 309 9.47 -10.18 0.81
N TYR A 310 10.06 -10.66 -0.26
CA TYR A 310 11.36 -11.31 -0.29
C TYR A 310 12.12 -10.87 -1.56
N PRO A 311 13.42 -10.48 -1.47
CA PRO A 311 14.15 -10.26 -0.22
C PRO A 311 13.62 -9.04 0.55
N LEU A 312 14.03 -8.89 1.83
CA LEU A 312 13.80 -7.67 2.59
C LEU A 312 14.46 -6.47 1.91
N THR A 313 13.88 -5.27 2.01
CA THR A 313 14.45 -4.06 1.39
C THR A 313 15.84 -3.73 1.96
N SER A 314 16.12 -4.08 3.21
CA SER A 314 17.45 -3.97 3.84
C SER A 314 18.52 -4.89 3.22
N ARG A 315 18.13 -5.84 2.39
CA ARG A 315 19.02 -6.83 1.72
C ARG A 315 19.15 -6.59 0.22
N LEU A 316 18.64 -5.48 -0.28
CA LEU A 316 18.80 -5.11 -1.68
C LEU A 316 20.23 -4.66 -1.94
N GLU A 317 20.80 -5.03 -3.09
CA GLU A 317 22.15 -4.71 -3.51
C GLU A 317 22.47 -3.21 -3.39
N CYS A 318 21.52 -2.35 -3.74
CA CYS A 318 21.67 -0.89 -3.65
C CYS A 318 21.79 -0.36 -2.21
N TYR A 319 21.54 -1.20 -1.20
CA TYR A 319 21.57 -0.82 0.23
C TYR A 319 22.53 -1.66 1.06
N GLU A 320 23.31 -2.54 0.43
CA GLU A 320 24.22 -3.44 1.14
C GLU A 320 25.19 -2.65 2.04
N GLY A 321 25.15 -2.96 3.34
CA GLY A 321 26.00 -2.30 4.34
C GLY A 321 25.62 -0.83 4.67
N SER A 322 24.58 -0.26 4.04
CA SER A 322 24.27 1.17 4.17
C SER A 322 23.46 1.54 5.40
N PHE A 323 22.58 0.64 5.88
CA PHE A 323 21.63 0.97 6.93
C PHE A 323 21.64 0.00 8.10
N LYS A 324 21.32 0.49 9.30
CA LYS A 324 21.27 -0.27 10.54
C LYS A 324 19.92 -0.98 10.70
N GLY A 325 19.93 -2.11 11.37
CA GLY A 325 18.75 -2.83 11.82
C GLY A 325 19.00 -4.33 11.96
N ASN A 326 18.56 -4.90 13.07
CA ASN A 326 18.51 -6.34 13.27
C ASN A 326 17.04 -6.76 13.26
N THR A 327 16.63 -7.48 12.21
CA THR A 327 15.22 -7.78 11.94
C THR A 327 15.00 -9.28 11.70
N PRO A 328 15.29 -10.12 12.72
CA PRO A 328 15.24 -11.58 12.57
C PRO A 328 13.83 -12.11 12.31
N ILE A 329 12.79 -11.50 12.88
CA ILE A 329 11.39 -11.90 12.64
C ILE A 329 10.99 -11.55 11.20
N ALA A 330 11.27 -10.33 10.75
CA ALA A 330 11.03 -9.93 9.37
C ALA A 330 11.76 -10.85 8.38
N GLN A 331 13.01 -11.22 8.66
CA GLN A 331 13.78 -12.16 7.85
C GLN A 331 13.11 -13.54 7.79
N ASN A 332 12.71 -14.07 8.95
CA ASN A 332 12.02 -15.36 9.03
C ASN A 332 10.69 -15.36 8.25
N LEU A 333 9.87 -14.32 8.43
CA LEU A 333 8.61 -14.16 7.68
C LEU A 333 8.87 -14.06 6.17
N SER A 334 9.83 -13.22 5.77
CA SER A 334 10.22 -13.02 4.37
C SER A 334 10.63 -14.33 3.68
N GLU A 335 11.37 -15.19 4.36
CA GLU A 335 11.79 -16.48 3.82
C GLU A 335 10.64 -17.49 3.67
N ARG A 336 9.60 -17.38 4.46
CA ARG A 336 8.54 -18.39 4.57
C ARG A 336 7.22 -17.97 3.92
N VAL A 337 7.03 -16.69 3.64
CA VAL A 337 5.77 -16.17 3.10
C VAL A 337 5.63 -16.44 1.60
N LEU A 338 4.40 -16.75 1.20
CA LEU A 338 3.94 -16.76 -0.19
C LEU A 338 2.56 -16.12 -0.25
N THR A 339 2.39 -15.16 -1.14
CA THR A 339 1.09 -14.54 -1.38
C THR A 339 0.39 -15.27 -2.51
N LEU A 340 -0.75 -15.89 -2.18
CA LEU A 340 -1.58 -16.63 -3.13
C LEU A 340 -2.33 -15.67 -4.06
N PRO A 341 -2.72 -16.10 -5.26
CA PRO A 341 -3.56 -15.32 -6.15
C PRO A 341 -4.85 -14.87 -5.47
N LEU A 342 -5.17 -13.58 -5.56
CA LEU A 342 -6.42 -13.03 -5.03
C LEU A 342 -6.91 -11.86 -5.89
N SER A 343 -8.04 -12.04 -6.54
CA SER A 343 -8.69 -11.00 -7.35
C SER A 343 -10.21 -11.19 -7.34
N ALA A 344 -10.96 -10.15 -7.68
CA ALA A 344 -12.42 -10.23 -7.80
C ALA A 344 -12.90 -11.14 -8.94
N SER A 345 -12.03 -11.47 -9.89
CA SER A 345 -12.35 -12.37 -11.03
C SER A 345 -11.95 -13.82 -10.80
N LEU A 346 -11.40 -14.16 -9.62
CA LEU A 346 -10.97 -15.52 -9.33
C LEU A 346 -12.18 -16.43 -9.14
N SER A 347 -12.27 -17.50 -9.93
CA SER A 347 -13.39 -18.45 -9.85
C SER A 347 -13.19 -19.47 -8.72
N GLY A 348 -14.27 -20.10 -8.29
CA GLY A 348 -14.21 -21.22 -7.33
C GLY A 348 -13.42 -22.41 -7.87
N GLU A 349 -13.37 -22.61 -9.19
CA GLU A 349 -12.57 -23.64 -9.84
C GLU A 349 -11.07 -23.30 -9.76
N ASP A 350 -10.71 -22.05 -10.01
CA ASP A 350 -9.32 -21.58 -9.86
C ASP A 350 -8.84 -21.76 -8.42
N ILE A 351 -9.66 -21.41 -7.43
CA ILE A 351 -9.33 -21.58 -6.01
C ILE A 351 -9.09 -23.06 -5.69
N ARG A 352 -9.99 -23.96 -6.12
CA ARG A 352 -9.81 -25.41 -5.94
C ARG A 352 -8.51 -25.89 -6.58
N ARG A 353 -8.23 -25.47 -7.81
CA ARG A 353 -6.99 -25.80 -8.54
C ARG A 353 -5.74 -25.35 -7.79
N ILE A 354 -5.74 -24.13 -7.25
CA ILE A 354 -4.63 -23.58 -6.45
C ILE A 354 -4.46 -24.41 -5.16
N CYS A 355 -5.53 -24.64 -4.42
CA CYS A 355 -5.51 -25.37 -3.16
C CYS A 355 -5.04 -26.81 -3.31
N LEU A 356 -5.54 -27.55 -4.33
CA LEU A 356 -5.08 -28.90 -4.64
C LEU A 356 -3.61 -28.92 -4.97
N SER A 357 -3.17 -28.04 -5.88
CA SER A 357 -1.77 -27.95 -6.31
C SER A 357 -0.84 -27.59 -5.15
N LEU A 358 -1.28 -26.73 -4.22
CA LEU A 358 -0.51 -26.38 -3.02
C LEU A 358 -0.38 -27.61 -2.11
N ARG A 359 -1.48 -28.28 -1.76
CA ARG A 359 -1.48 -29.45 -0.86
C ARG A 359 -0.63 -30.60 -1.37
N GLU A 360 -0.63 -30.88 -2.67
CA GLU A 360 0.21 -31.92 -3.29
C GLU A 360 1.73 -31.68 -3.13
N ASN A 361 2.14 -30.46 -2.77
CA ASN A 361 3.55 -30.07 -2.71
C ASN A 361 3.99 -29.58 -1.32
N LEU A 362 3.16 -29.75 -0.29
CA LEU A 362 3.54 -29.53 1.11
C LEU A 362 4.42 -30.69 1.63
#